data_2204c1c40f04c57a8d90af2995c6b5af
#
_entry.id   2204c1c40f04c57a8d90af2995c6b5af
#
_cell.length_a   1.000
_cell.length_b   1.000
_cell.length_c   1.000
_cell.angle_alpha   90.00
_cell.angle_beta   90.00
_cell.angle_gamma   90.00
#
_symmetry.space_group_name_H-M   'P 1'
#
loop_
_entity.id
_entity.type
_entity.pdbx_description
1 polymer ?
#
loop_
_entity_poly.entity_id
_entity_poly.type
_entity_poly.pdbx_seq_one_letter_code
_entity_poly.pdbx_strand_id
1 'polypeptide(L)'
;MTQDAAPKLLVVADEPKNLHTISRILASHDLEIVFASSGEEALREVLQHNFFLILMDVQKPELNGLDTARLILGNKKTAHLPIIFVTATSKEEQLVMEGYDAGAVDYIYKPVNPFVLASKVSIFRDLHERSEALRRTNDELAQARKALKQSNEELSHIELHDSLTGLANRKNFAHSLSQAILRADRDRQKLAIFFLDLDNFKTVNDTLGHDAGDELLKTVASRLRDSVRKNDLVARFGGDEFAVLMENIRDNKDVAVIAEKMLALVGKNNPLRNRNLIVTPSIGIAVYPVASNDQDQLMEFADIAMYRAKKDGRNAYRFYSEELQSMELEFSEMSFDLRRAIDGDQLEVHYQPQIDTKSQQIIGFEALVRWNHPEKGLLSAKDFITVAEQSGLIREIGARVLEEACTQYQSWRHTQLITSNHVRMSVNVSALQIRSGNFVETIDEIFAKTGMQPDHLELEVTESTLIDDLDHFVRILNDLDNRGISIAMDDFGTGFASYRHLQHLPVHHLKIDRGFIARIQEDERDLEIVSSMITMAKALGLYVTAEGVELFEQAELLKDIDCDRMQGYFFARPDAPEVIERLLEDQQQHAQQD
;
A
#
# COMPACT_ATOMS: atom_id res chain seq x y z
N MET A 1 -51.79 8.43 9.00
CA MET A 1 -52.74 9.22 9.82
C MET A 1 -53.76 8.25 10.34
N THR A 2 -53.47 7.60 11.46
CA THR A 2 -54.45 6.82 12.23
C THR A 2 -55.32 7.85 12.94
N GLN A 3 -56.64 7.91 12.62
CA GLN A 3 -57.60 8.67 13.42
C GLN A 3 -57.41 8.24 14.89
N ASP A 4 -56.97 9.19 15.74
CA ASP A 4 -56.96 8.97 17.19
C ASP A 4 -58.40 8.67 17.61
N ALA A 5 -58.63 7.47 18.05
CA ALA A 5 -59.95 7.08 18.62
C ALA A 5 -60.26 8.01 19.81
N ALA A 6 -61.48 8.50 19.89
CA ALA A 6 -61.89 9.38 20.96
C ALA A 6 -61.59 8.74 22.32
N PRO A 7 -61.06 9.51 23.30
CA PRO A 7 -60.71 8.97 24.61
C PRO A 7 -61.93 8.36 25.30
N LYS A 8 -61.76 7.15 25.87
CA LYS A 8 -62.88 6.38 26.47
C LYS A 8 -63.06 6.72 27.93
N LEU A 9 -64.28 7.08 28.27
CA LEU A 9 -64.75 7.28 29.64
C LEU A 9 -65.64 6.09 30.05
N LEU A 10 -65.34 5.45 31.17
CA LEU A 10 -66.23 4.43 31.74
C LEU A 10 -67.18 5.06 32.78
N VAL A 11 -68.47 4.86 32.59
CA VAL A 11 -69.52 5.28 33.54
C VAL A 11 -70.18 4.07 34.11
N VAL A 12 -70.11 3.89 35.43
CA VAL A 12 -70.61 2.74 36.14
C VAL A 12 -71.76 3.16 37.05
N ALA A 13 -73.03 2.86 36.66
CA ALA A 13 -74.25 3.20 37.43
C ALA A 13 -75.34 2.20 37.10
N ASP A 14 -76.19 1.82 38.11
CA ASP A 14 -77.29 0.88 38.04
C ASP A 14 -78.60 1.52 37.52
N GLU A 15 -78.79 2.82 37.78
CA GLU A 15 -79.99 3.54 37.35
C GLU A 15 -79.91 4.12 35.97
N PRO A 16 -80.76 3.73 34.97
CA PRO A 16 -80.75 4.29 33.60
C PRO A 16 -80.89 5.82 33.52
N LYS A 17 -81.55 6.44 34.51
CA LYS A 17 -81.72 7.88 34.60
C LYS A 17 -80.37 8.62 34.87
N ASN A 18 -79.52 8.01 35.71
CA ASN A 18 -78.17 8.55 35.99
C ASN A 18 -77.28 8.48 34.79
N LEU A 19 -77.31 7.36 34.03
CA LEU A 19 -76.55 7.18 32.78
C LEU A 19 -76.97 8.19 31.73
N HIS A 20 -78.27 8.40 31.55
CA HIS A 20 -78.80 9.36 30.56
C HIS A 20 -78.45 10.80 30.93
N THR A 21 -78.42 11.13 32.21
CA THR A 21 -78.02 12.48 32.65
C THR A 21 -76.54 12.77 32.40
N ILE A 22 -75.67 11.83 32.76
CA ILE A 22 -74.23 11.94 32.52
C ILE A 22 -73.91 12.01 31.02
N SER A 23 -74.52 11.17 30.19
CA SER A 23 -74.39 11.18 28.74
C SER A 23 -74.78 12.51 28.12
N ARG A 24 -75.88 13.08 28.57
CA ARG A 24 -76.33 14.38 28.04
C ARG A 24 -75.45 15.58 28.45
N ILE A 25 -74.89 15.54 29.66
CA ILE A 25 -73.93 16.56 30.14
C ILE A 25 -72.64 16.52 29.32
N LEU A 26 -72.14 15.31 29.01
CA LEU A 26 -70.87 15.13 28.32
C LEU A 26 -71.00 15.01 26.78
N ALA A 27 -72.20 15.10 26.24
CA ALA A 27 -72.44 15.01 24.78
C ALA A 27 -71.68 16.01 23.89
N SER A 28 -71.22 17.14 24.46
CA SER A 28 -70.44 18.14 23.77
C SER A 28 -68.90 17.93 23.84
N HIS A 29 -68.45 16.85 24.50
CA HIS A 29 -67.06 16.60 24.80
C HIS A 29 -66.52 15.45 24.00
N ASP A 30 -66.23 15.50 22.85
CA ASP A 30 -65.67 14.46 21.94
C ASP A 30 -65.05 13.27 22.69
N LEU A 31 -65.94 12.44 23.31
CA LEU A 31 -65.60 11.30 24.20
C LEU A 31 -66.41 10.08 23.79
N GLU A 32 -65.80 8.91 23.80
CA GLU A 32 -66.48 7.63 23.74
C GLU A 32 -66.88 7.19 25.15
N ILE A 33 -68.18 7.23 25.46
CA ILE A 33 -68.69 6.86 26.76
C ILE A 33 -69.13 5.40 26.72
N VAL A 34 -68.49 4.58 27.55
CA VAL A 34 -68.81 3.18 27.76
C VAL A 34 -69.58 3.09 29.08
N PHE A 35 -70.68 2.35 29.09
CA PHE A 35 -71.52 2.19 30.27
C PHE A 35 -71.38 0.78 30.82
N ALA A 36 -71.33 0.69 32.18
CA ALA A 36 -71.41 -0.55 32.91
C ALA A 36 -72.50 -0.45 34.00
N SER A 37 -73.39 -1.42 33.96
CA SER A 37 -74.52 -1.48 34.90
C SER A 37 -74.15 -2.08 36.27
N SER A 38 -73.02 -2.78 36.34
CA SER A 38 -72.54 -3.45 37.54
C SER A 38 -71.03 -3.32 37.73
N GLY A 39 -70.54 -3.61 38.97
CA GLY A 39 -69.11 -3.67 39.27
C GLY A 39 -68.36 -4.75 38.44
N GLU A 40 -69.04 -5.91 38.26
CA GLU A 40 -68.48 -6.99 37.45
C GLU A 40 -68.32 -6.63 35.96
N GLU A 41 -69.26 -5.90 35.41
CA GLU A 41 -69.20 -5.41 34.06
C GLU A 41 -68.11 -4.36 33.94
N ALA A 42 -68.00 -3.45 34.91
CA ALA A 42 -66.93 -2.48 34.98
C ALA A 42 -65.52 -3.13 35.01
N LEU A 43 -65.36 -4.19 35.81
CA LEU A 43 -64.11 -4.95 35.86
C LEU A 43 -63.77 -5.65 34.52
N ARG A 44 -64.75 -6.11 33.77
CA ARG A 44 -64.57 -6.68 32.44
C ARG A 44 -64.11 -5.61 31.44
N GLU A 45 -64.79 -4.47 31.43
CA GLU A 45 -64.52 -3.37 30.50
C GLU A 45 -63.09 -2.82 30.69
N VAL A 46 -62.63 -2.59 31.92
CA VAL A 46 -61.28 -2.05 32.19
C VAL A 46 -60.16 -3.03 31.84
N LEU A 47 -60.45 -4.30 31.68
CA LEU A 47 -59.46 -5.30 31.21
C LEU A 47 -59.41 -5.40 29.67
N GLN A 48 -60.48 -5.00 28.97
CA GLN A 48 -60.59 -5.08 27.53
C GLN A 48 -60.27 -3.75 26.82
N HIS A 49 -60.51 -2.64 27.50
CA HIS A 49 -60.39 -1.28 26.92
C HIS A 49 -59.54 -0.38 27.83
N ASN A 50 -58.82 0.56 27.19
CA ASN A 50 -58.12 1.61 27.91
C ASN A 50 -59.05 2.78 28.15
N PHE A 51 -59.22 3.18 29.39
CA PHE A 51 -60.01 4.33 29.79
C PHE A 51 -59.10 5.43 30.35
N PHE A 52 -59.47 6.70 30.14
CA PHE A 52 -58.74 7.82 30.73
C PHE A 52 -59.31 8.21 32.10
N LEU A 53 -60.58 7.83 32.39
CA LEU A 53 -61.29 8.13 33.63
C LEU A 53 -62.45 7.14 33.83
N ILE A 54 -62.76 6.83 35.08
CA ILE A 54 -63.92 6.05 35.51
C ILE A 54 -64.79 6.92 36.40
N LEU A 55 -66.07 7.08 36.02
CA LEU A 55 -67.08 7.66 36.87
C LEU A 55 -67.87 6.49 37.55
N MET A 56 -67.82 6.38 38.86
CA MET A 56 -68.36 5.22 39.54
C MET A 56 -69.40 5.63 40.60
N ASP A 57 -70.62 5.11 40.49
CA ASP A 57 -71.66 5.27 41.55
C ASP A 57 -71.28 4.41 42.77
N VAL A 58 -71.31 5.04 43.96
CA VAL A 58 -70.96 4.37 45.22
C VAL A 58 -72.06 3.41 45.66
N GLN A 59 -73.34 3.80 45.55
CA GLN A 59 -74.48 3.01 46.03
C GLN A 59 -74.98 2.05 44.95
N LYS A 60 -74.72 0.74 45.11
CA LYS A 60 -75.17 -0.31 44.18
C LYS A 60 -75.66 -1.54 44.96
N PRO A 61 -76.60 -2.33 44.40
CA PRO A 61 -77.24 -3.43 45.10
C PRO A 61 -76.37 -4.66 45.39
N GLU A 62 -75.39 -4.97 44.54
CA GLU A 62 -74.60 -6.21 44.62
C GLU A 62 -73.17 -5.98 45.02
N LEU A 63 -72.31 -5.53 44.10
CA LEU A 63 -70.91 -5.12 44.37
C LEU A 63 -70.87 -3.59 44.48
N ASN A 64 -70.62 -3.08 45.73
CA ASN A 64 -70.60 -1.62 45.87
C ASN A 64 -69.49 -0.95 45.12
N GLY A 65 -69.60 0.38 44.84
CA GLY A 65 -68.64 1.09 44.06
C GLY A 65 -67.24 1.13 44.69
N LEU A 66 -67.12 1.15 46.01
CA LEU A 66 -65.84 1.18 46.71
C LEU A 66 -65.07 -0.15 46.58
N ASP A 67 -65.73 -1.27 46.66
CA ASP A 67 -65.08 -2.58 46.45
C ASP A 67 -64.69 -2.80 45.03
N THR A 68 -65.51 -2.35 44.07
CA THR A 68 -65.15 -2.36 42.61
C THR A 68 -63.90 -1.52 42.38
N ALA A 69 -63.82 -0.34 42.95
CA ALA A 69 -62.64 0.52 42.83
C ALA A 69 -61.37 -0.11 43.41
N ARG A 70 -61.48 -0.74 44.60
CA ARG A 70 -60.35 -1.49 45.21
C ARG A 70 -59.84 -2.59 44.28
N LEU A 71 -60.73 -3.33 43.62
CA LEU A 71 -60.36 -4.40 42.69
C LEU A 71 -59.70 -3.85 41.44
N ILE A 72 -60.21 -2.74 40.90
CA ILE A 72 -59.59 -2.06 39.73
C ILE A 72 -58.20 -1.57 40.11
N LEU A 73 -58.04 -0.84 41.20
CA LEU A 73 -56.77 -0.22 41.61
C LEU A 73 -55.79 -1.25 42.18
N GLY A 74 -56.27 -2.37 42.69
CA GLY A 74 -55.43 -3.50 43.14
C GLY A 74 -54.76 -4.28 42.02
N ASN A 75 -55.19 -4.13 40.78
CA ASN A 75 -54.58 -4.79 39.63
C ASN A 75 -53.51 -3.90 38.98
N LYS A 76 -52.31 -4.43 38.85
CA LYS A 76 -51.15 -3.69 38.26
C LYS A 76 -51.43 -3.05 36.90
N LYS A 77 -52.31 -3.59 36.08
CA LYS A 77 -52.64 -3.07 34.75
C LYS A 77 -53.59 -1.87 34.79
N THR A 78 -54.43 -1.79 35.81
CA THR A 78 -55.48 -0.80 35.92
C THR A 78 -55.31 0.14 37.13
N ALA A 79 -54.28 -0.07 37.94
CA ALA A 79 -53.96 0.72 39.13
C ALA A 79 -53.72 2.22 38.85
N HIS A 80 -53.46 2.59 37.59
CA HIS A 80 -53.20 3.97 37.18
C HIS A 80 -54.46 4.71 36.73
N LEU A 81 -55.63 4.00 36.63
CA LEU A 81 -56.86 4.61 36.14
C LEU A 81 -57.48 5.51 37.21
N PRO A 82 -57.68 6.81 36.92
CA PRO A 82 -58.35 7.69 37.88
C PRO A 82 -59.82 7.33 38.00
N ILE A 83 -60.32 7.28 39.23
CA ILE A 83 -61.73 6.98 39.56
C ILE A 83 -62.31 8.18 40.28
N ILE A 84 -63.45 8.71 39.76
CA ILE A 84 -64.26 9.71 40.45
C ILE A 84 -65.56 9.04 40.94
N PHE A 85 -65.80 9.15 42.20
CA PHE A 85 -67.04 8.62 42.76
C PHE A 85 -68.20 9.61 42.60
N VAL A 86 -69.42 9.04 42.32
CA VAL A 86 -70.65 9.80 42.28
C VAL A 86 -71.50 9.31 43.49
N THR A 87 -71.83 10.19 44.49
CA THR A 87 -72.45 9.83 45.74
C THR A 87 -73.65 10.73 46.14
N ALA A 88 -74.55 10.22 46.94
CA ALA A 88 -75.87 10.79 47.16
C ALA A 88 -75.95 11.93 48.24
N THR A 89 -74.97 12.19 49.11
CA THR A 89 -75.09 13.32 50.08
C THR A 89 -73.78 13.66 50.82
N SER A 90 -73.64 14.94 51.21
CA SER A 90 -72.52 15.51 51.98
C SER A 90 -72.51 15.12 53.49
N LYS A 91 -73.37 14.24 53.98
CA LYS A 91 -73.50 13.90 55.41
C LYS A 91 -72.73 12.66 55.85
N GLU A 92 -72.12 11.94 54.95
CA GLU A 92 -71.31 10.74 55.28
C GLU A 92 -69.84 11.03 55.02
N GLU A 93 -69.21 11.88 55.85
CA GLU A 93 -67.75 12.11 55.81
C GLU A 93 -66.95 10.80 55.86
N GLN A 94 -67.50 9.76 56.51
CA GLN A 94 -66.86 8.46 56.53
C GLN A 94 -66.74 7.75 55.16
N LEU A 95 -67.79 7.82 54.32
CA LEU A 95 -67.78 7.24 52.99
C LEU A 95 -66.82 7.99 52.00
N VAL A 96 -66.63 9.28 52.20
CA VAL A 96 -65.67 10.07 51.46
C VAL A 96 -64.23 9.68 51.84
N MET A 97 -63.94 9.50 53.12
CA MET A 97 -62.64 9.02 53.61
C MET A 97 -62.36 7.59 53.13
N GLU A 98 -63.30 6.67 53.23
CA GLU A 98 -63.13 5.31 52.70
C GLU A 98 -62.90 5.24 51.21
N GLY A 99 -63.42 6.16 50.45
CA GLY A 99 -63.18 6.25 49.01
C GLY A 99 -61.77 6.79 48.64
N TYR A 100 -61.26 7.77 49.35
CA TYR A 100 -59.84 8.19 49.18
C TYR A 100 -58.90 7.06 49.62
N ASP A 101 -59.23 6.36 50.72
CA ASP A 101 -58.46 5.17 51.11
C ASP A 101 -58.55 4.02 50.08
N ALA A 102 -59.66 3.94 49.32
CA ALA A 102 -59.78 3.03 48.20
C ALA A 102 -58.99 3.48 46.91
N GLY A 103 -58.40 4.68 46.97
CA GLY A 103 -57.57 5.22 45.91
C GLY A 103 -58.29 6.09 44.85
N ALA A 104 -59.51 6.52 45.10
CA ALA A 104 -60.22 7.47 44.22
C ALA A 104 -59.56 8.82 44.22
N VAL A 105 -59.59 9.47 43.09
CA VAL A 105 -58.96 10.80 42.90
C VAL A 105 -59.85 11.94 43.20
N ASP A 106 -61.23 11.71 43.22
CA ASP A 106 -62.19 12.81 43.46
C ASP A 106 -63.64 12.31 43.66
N TYR A 107 -64.59 13.21 44.01
CA TYR A 107 -66.01 12.97 44.24
C TYR A 107 -66.93 13.95 43.53
N ILE A 108 -68.13 13.53 43.15
CA ILE A 108 -69.24 14.32 42.66
C ILE A 108 -70.50 14.02 43.43
N TYR A 109 -71.18 15.03 43.99
CA TYR A 109 -72.39 14.85 44.75
C TYR A 109 -73.63 14.87 43.87
N LYS A 110 -74.60 13.97 44.19
CA LYS A 110 -75.96 14.01 43.60
C LYS A 110 -76.82 15.06 44.29
N PRO A 111 -77.59 15.85 43.54
CA PRO A 111 -77.78 15.84 42.11
C PRO A 111 -76.54 16.37 41.39
N VAL A 112 -76.12 15.66 40.37
CA VAL A 112 -74.87 15.96 39.58
C VAL A 112 -75.00 17.34 38.99
N ASN A 113 -74.09 18.22 39.39
CA ASN A 113 -73.98 19.53 38.78
C ASN A 113 -73.28 19.40 37.43
N PRO A 114 -73.93 19.82 36.27
CA PRO A 114 -73.38 19.63 34.96
C PRO A 114 -72.02 20.30 34.74
N PHE A 115 -71.84 21.50 35.35
CA PHE A 115 -70.59 22.26 35.21
C PHE A 115 -69.43 21.61 35.94
N VAL A 116 -69.66 21.09 37.13
CA VAL A 116 -68.65 20.40 37.94
C VAL A 116 -68.22 19.10 37.25
N LEU A 117 -69.15 18.29 36.77
CA LEU A 117 -68.84 17.05 36.06
C LEU A 117 -68.04 17.32 34.81
N ALA A 118 -68.50 18.24 33.94
CA ALA A 118 -67.82 18.57 32.72
C ALA A 118 -66.40 19.10 32.96
N SER A 119 -66.20 19.98 33.94
CA SER A 119 -64.89 20.50 34.31
C SER A 119 -63.93 19.42 34.77
N LYS A 120 -64.38 18.50 35.67
CA LYS A 120 -63.53 17.41 36.17
C LYS A 120 -63.16 16.45 35.03
N VAL A 121 -64.08 16.03 34.19
CA VAL A 121 -63.83 15.17 33.04
C VAL A 121 -62.84 15.78 32.07
N SER A 122 -62.98 17.08 31.79
CA SER A 122 -62.06 17.85 30.92
C SER A 122 -60.62 17.84 31.45
N ILE A 123 -60.45 18.09 32.77
CA ILE A 123 -59.12 18.06 33.41
C ILE A 123 -58.43 16.69 33.22
N PHE A 124 -59.13 15.59 33.50
CA PHE A 124 -58.56 14.27 33.35
C PHE A 124 -58.31 13.89 31.90
N ARG A 125 -59.16 14.34 30.97
CA ARG A 125 -58.91 14.18 29.55
C ARG A 125 -57.63 14.88 29.14
N ASP A 126 -57.44 16.16 29.49
CA ASP A 126 -56.25 16.94 29.16
C ASP A 126 -54.97 16.34 29.75
N LEU A 127 -55.06 15.79 30.99
CA LEU A 127 -53.93 15.07 31.60
C LEU A 127 -53.60 13.80 30.85
N HIS A 128 -54.59 13.03 30.42
CA HIS A 128 -54.40 11.81 29.65
C HIS A 128 -53.76 12.10 28.30
N GLU A 129 -54.28 13.09 27.55
CA GLU A 129 -53.76 13.51 26.26
C GLU A 129 -52.28 13.98 26.37
N ARG A 130 -51.96 14.78 27.40
CA ARG A 130 -50.57 15.21 27.65
C ARG A 130 -49.65 14.04 28.01
N SER A 131 -50.13 13.10 28.81
CA SER A 131 -49.35 11.91 29.18
C SER A 131 -49.06 11.02 27.99
N GLU A 132 -50.03 10.79 27.12
CA GLU A 132 -49.85 10.01 25.87
C GLU A 132 -48.94 10.73 24.89
N ALA A 133 -49.08 12.05 24.73
CA ALA A 133 -48.19 12.84 23.90
C ALA A 133 -46.72 12.79 24.39
N LEU A 134 -46.54 12.92 25.71
CA LEU A 134 -45.19 12.83 26.30
C LEU A 134 -44.59 11.44 26.13
N ARG A 135 -45.39 10.39 26.25
CA ARG A 135 -44.95 9.01 26.04
C ARG A 135 -44.51 8.78 24.59
N ARG A 136 -45.33 9.25 23.61
CA ARG A 136 -44.97 9.17 22.17
C ARG A 136 -43.65 9.90 21.87
N THR A 137 -43.51 11.14 22.37
CA THR A 137 -42.29 11.93 22.18
C THR A 137 -41.07 11.24 22.83
N ASN A 138 -41.19 10.63 23.99
CA ASN A 138 -40.09 9.89 24.61
C ASN A 138 -39.68 8.64 23.80
N ASP A 139 -40.66 7.92 23.25
CA ASP A 139 -40.39 6.74 22.41
C ASP A 139 -39.69 7.16 21.11
N GLU A 140 -40.13 8.24 20.45
CA GLU A 140 -39.49 8.81 19.27
C GLU A 140 -38.07 9.30 19.59
N LEU A 141 -37.87 9.98 20.69
CA LEU A 141 -36.55 10.44 21.13
C LEU A 141 -35.60 9.27 21.40
N ALA A 142 -36.09 8.19 22.02
CA ALA A 142 -35.29 6.99 22.27
C ALA A 142 -34.84 6.32 20.97
N GLN A 143 -35.74 6.23 19.96
CA GLN A 143 -35.42 5.71 18.65
C GLN A 143 -34.42 6.59 17.89
N ALA A 144 -34.64 7.91 17.87
CA ALA A 144 -33.73 8.85 17.24
C ALA A 144 -32.33 8.84 17.87
N ARG A 145 -32.25 8.74 19.20
CA ARG A 145 -30.98 8.62 19.93
C ARG A 145 -30.22 7.34 19.60
N LYS A 146 -30.93 6.23 19.44
CA LYS A 146 -30.35 4.94 19.04
C LYS A 146 -29.79 5.01 17.61
N ALA A 147 -30.55 5.56 16.67
CA ALA A 147 -30.13 5.73 15.28
C ALA A 147 -28.92 6.67 15.17
N LEU A 148 -28.92 7.78 15.90
CA LEU A 148 -27.79 8.70 15.92
C LEU A 148 -26.52 8.06 16.48
N LYS A 149 -26.65 7.26 17.53
CA LYS A 149 -25.51 6.53 18.11
C LYS A 149 -24.90 5.56 17.10
N GLN A 150 -25.73 4.79 16.40
CA GLN A 150 -25.27 3.87 15.35
C GLN A 150 -24.57 4.62 14.20
N SER A 151 -25.18 5.70 13.73
CA SER A 151 -24.57 6.51 12.66
C SER A 151 -23.22 7.13 13.07
N ASN A 152 -23.10 7.59 14.32
CA ASN A 152 -21.84 8.12 14.83
C ASN A 152 -20.76 7.03 14.97
N GLU A 153 -21.13 5.80 15.37
CA GLU A 153 -20.20 4.66 15.42
C GLU A 153 -19.73 4.28 14.02
N GLU A 154 -20.63 4.25 13.03
CA GLU A 154 -20.29 3.99 11.63
C GLU A 154 -19.38 5.10 11.04
N LEU A 155 -19.73 6.37 11.27
CA LEU A 155 -18.91 7.51 10.83
C LEU A 155 -17.51 7.48 11.44
N SER A 156 -17.39 7.19 12.74
CA SER A 156 -16.10 7.07 13.42
C SER A 156 -15.29 5.91 12.87
N HIS A 157 -15.94 4.80 12.49
CA HIS A 157 -15.25 3.67 11.89
C HIS A 157 -14.69 4.03 10.50
N ILE A 158 -15.48 4.68 9.66
CA ILE A 158 -15.05 5.14 8.32
C ILE A 158 -13.94 6.20 8.43
N GLU A 159 -14.02 7.09 9.41
CA GLU A 159 -13.04 8.16 9.61
C GLU A 159 -11.65 7.65 10.02
N LEU A 160 -11.59 6.51 10.72
CA LEU A 160 -10.36 5.99 11.34
C LEU A 160 -9.86 4.67 10.74
N HIS A 161 -10.63 4.03 9.84
CA HIS A 161 -10.26 2.75 9.23
C HIS A 161 -10.28 2.79 7.71
N ASP A 162 -9.46 1.96 7.09
CA ASP A 162 -9.47 1.70 5.65
C ASP A 162 -10.67 0.80 5.29
N SER A 163 -11.50 1.23 4.37
CA SER A 163 -12.75 0.54 4.02
C SER A 163 -12.54 -0.81 3.34
N LEU A 164 -11.41 -1.04 2.68
CA LEU A 164 -11.11 -2.28 1.98
C LEU A 164 -10.60 -3.37 2.93
N THR A 165 -9.66 -3.02 3.80
CA THR A 165 -8.91 -3.97 4.63
C THR A 165 -9.38 -4.01 6.08
N GLY A 166 -10.11 -2.98 6.54
CA GLY A 166 -10.53 -2.81 7.93
C GLY A 166 -9.38 -2.47 8.89
N LEU A 167 -8.18 -2.25 8.39
CA LEU A 167 -7.05 -1.75 9.16
C LEU A 167 -7.24 -0.28 9.56
N ALA A 168 -6.43 0.23 10.47
CA ALA A 168 -6.34 1.66 10.69
C ALA A 168 -5.98 2.38 9.39
N ASN A 169 -6.53 3.58 9.17
CA ASN A 169 -6.13 4.43 8.06
C ASN A 169 -4.98 5.37 8.49
N ARG A 170 -4.46 6.16 7.54
CA ARG A 170 -3.38 7.12 7.77
C ARG A 170 -3.67 8.09 8.93
N LYS A 171 -4.93 8.55 9.07
CA LYS A 171 -5.35 9.48 10.13
C LYS A 171 -5.27 8.84 11.52
N ASN A 172 -5.77 7.61 11.64
CA ASN A 172 -5.70 6.85 12.88
C ASN A 172 -4.25 6.53 13.26
N PHE A 173 -3.42 6.13 12.27
CA PHE A 173 -2.01 5.87 12.50
C PHE A 173 -1.28 7.09 13.03
N ALA A 174 -1.43 8.26 12.39
CA ALA A 174 -0.80 9.50 12.83
C ALA A 174 -1.22 9.90 14.25
N HIS A 175 -2.51 9.79 14.57
CA HIS A 175 -3.01 10.04 15.93
C HIS A 175 -2.41 9.07 16.95
N SER A 176 -2.38 7.78 16.64
CA SER A 176 -1.84 6.74 17.52
C SER A 176 -0.34 6.88 17.74
N LEU A 177 0.41 7.24 16.69
CA LEU A 177 1.84 7.52 16.75
C LEU A 177 2.13 8.70 17.68
N SER A 178 1.40 9.80 17.54
CA SER A 178 1.52 10.97 18.43
C SER A 178 1.34 10.57 19.90
N GLN A 179 0.32 9.77 20.20
CA GLN A 179 0.08 9.28 21.56
C GLN A 179 1.15 8.29 22.04
N ALA A 180 1.67 7.45 21.15
CA ALA A 180 2.73 6.50 21.46
C ALA A 180 4.06 7.21 21.79
N ILE A 181 4.41 8.27 21.03
CA ILE A 181 5.60 9.10 21.31
C ILE A 181 5.49 9.72 22.71
N LEU A 182 4.34 10.32 23.06
CA LEU A 182 4.13 10.91 24.37
C LEU A 182 4.26 9.88 25.52
N ARG A 183 3.80 8.63 25.29
CA ARG A 183 3.96 7.54 26.25
C ARG A 183 5.42 7.10 26.35
N ALA A 184 6.07 6.92 25.20
CA ALA A 184 7.46 6.49 25.11
C ALA A 184 8.42 7.49 25.78
N ASP A 185 8.20 8.78 25.59
CA ASP A 185 8.98 9.85 26.25
C ASP A 185 8.83 9.80 27.77
N ARG A 186 7.59 9.72 28.27
CA ARG A 186 7.31 9.64 29.71
C ARG A 186 7.93 8.41 30.36
N ASP A 187 7.79 7.25 29.70
CA ASP A 187 8.17 5.95 30.26
C ASP A 187 9.61 5.55 29.85
N ARG A 188 10.32 6.41 29.14
CA ARG A 188 11.68 6.22 28.58
C ARG A 188 11.81 4.93 27.78
N GLN A 189 10.81 4.65 26.97
CA GLN A 189 10.76 3.47 26.13
C GLN A 189 11.02 3.82 24.66
N LYS A 190 11.30 2.80 23.86
CA LYS A 190 11.46 2.94 22.41
C LYS A 190 10.23 2.44 21.69
N LEU A 191 9.97 3.00 20.53
CA LEU A 191 9.01 2.47 19.57
C LEU A 191 9.63 2.39 18.18
N ALA A 192 9.07 1.58 17.30
CA ALA A 192 9.47 1.48 15.90
C ALA A 192 8.28 1.71 14.98
N ILE A 193 8.55 2.39 13.88
CA ILE A 193 7.64 2.56 12.76
C ILE A 193 8.19 1.73 11.61
N PHE A 194 7.33 0.91 11.02
CA PHE A 194 7.60 0.21 9.77
C PHE A 194 6.74 0.84 8.68
N PHE A 195 7.34 1.17 7.58
CA PHE A 195 6.66 1.57 6.36
C PHE A 195 6.88 0.49 5.31
N LEU A 196 5.81 0.02 4.69
CA LEU A 196 5.85 -1.12 3.79
C LEU A 196 5.15 -0.81 2.48
N ASP A 197 5.72 -1.31 1.38
CA ASP A 197 5.14 -1.24 0.05
C ASP A 197 5.24 -2.61 -0.62
N LEU A 198 4.20 -3.00 -1.37
CA LEU A 198 4.16 -4.29 -2.03
C LEU A 198 4.87 -4.23 -3.39
N ASP A 199 5.92 -5.00 -3.52
CA ASP A 199 6.72 -5.04 -4.73
C ASP A 199 5.90 -5.48 -5.94
N ASN A 200 5.96 -4.70 -7.02
CA ASN A 200 5.30 -4.97 -8.30
C ASN A 200 3.76 -5.11 -8.22
N PHE A 201 3.09 -4.54 -7.22
CA PHE A 201 1.63 -4.61 -7.06
C PHE A 201 0.87 -4.05 -8.27
N LYS A 202 1.40 -3.01 -8.92
CA LYS A 202 0.83 -2.47 -10.15
C LYS A 202 0.73 -3.53 -11.25
N THR A 203 1.75 -4.37 -11.42
CA THR A 203 1.75 -5.47 -12.40
C THR A 203 0.65 -6.48 -12.11
N VAL A 204 0.35 -6.74 -10.83
CA VAL A 204 -0.77 -7.61 -10.44
C VAL A 204 -2.10 -7.02 -10.89
N ASN A 205 -2.32 -5.72 -10.64
CA ASN A 205 -3.53 -5.03 -11.10
C ASN A 205 -3.66 -5.03 -12.63
N ASP A 206 -2.58 -4.73 -13.33
CA ASP A 206 -2.57 -4.64 -14.80
C ASP A 206 -2.80 -6.03 -15.45
N THR A 207 -2.35 -7.12 -14.80
CA THR A 207 -2.43 -8.48 -15.35
C THR A 207 -3.69 -9.24 -14.93
N LEU A 208 -4.16 -9.08 -13.68
CA LEU A 208 -5.26 -9.87 -13.08
C LEU A 208 -6.51 -9.04 -12.75
N GLY A 209 -6.43 -7.71 -12.92
CA GLY A 209 -7.50 -6.76 -12.63
C GLY A 209 -7.55 -6.33 -11.16
N HIS A 210 -8.22 -5.20 -10.91
CA HIS A 210 -8.31 -4.56 -9.59
C HIS A 210 -8.95 -5.44 -8.51
N ASP A 211 -9.94 -6.27 -8.86
CA ASP A 211 -10.56 -7.19 -7.89
C ASP A 211 -9.55 -8.18 -7.29
N ALA A 212 -8.59 -8.67 -8.11
CA ALA A 212 -7.53 -9.56 -7.64
C ALA A 212 -6.52 -8.80 -6.74
N GLY A 213 -6.24 -7.54 -7.08
CA GLY A 213 -5.45 -6.65 -6.24
C GLY A 213 -6.11 -6.40 -4.88
N ASP A 214 -7.42 -6.18 -4.84
CA ASP A 214 -8.18 -5.98 -3.61
C ASP A 214 -8.18 -7.24 -2.71
N GLU A 215 -8.32 -8.44 -3.29
CA GLU A 215 -8.19 -9.70 -2.55
C GLU A 215 -6.78 -9.89 -1.98
N LEU A 216 -5.75 -9.56 -2.76
CA LEU A 216 -4.36 -9.59 -2.32
C LEU A 216 -4.14 -8.63 -1.15
N LEU A 217 -4.61 -7.39 -1.23
CA LEU A 217 -4.50 -6.38 -0.17
C LEU A 217 -5.17 -6.85 1.14
N LYS A 218 -6.35 -7.48 1.07
CA LYS A 218 -7.02 -8.08 2.23
C LYS A 218 -6.20 -9.21 2.85
N THR A 219 -5.58 -10.05 2.02
CA THR A 219 -4.73 -11.14 2.46
C THR A 219 -3.47 -10.63 3.14
N VAL A 220 -2.80 -9.63 2.54
CA VAL A 220 -1.62 -8.97 3.12
C VAL A 220 -1.97 -8.30 4.44
N ALA A 221 -3.09 -7.59 4.51
CA ALA A 221 -3.58 -6.96 5.74
C ALA A 221 -3.75 -7.97 6.89
N SER A 222 -4.33 -9.13 6.62
CA SER A 222 -4.45 -10.21 7.59
C SER A 222 -3.09 -10.73 8.04
N ARG A 223 -2.17 -11.00 7.10
CA ARG A 223 -0.82 -11.51 7.40
C ARG A 223 0.02 -10.51 8.21
N LEU A 224 -0.08 -9.22 7.90
CA LEU A 224 0.59 -8.18 8.68
C LEU A 224 0.04 -8.13 10.11
N ARG A 225 -1.27 -8.24 10.30
CA ARG A 225 -1.89 -8.30 11.64
C ARG A 225 -1.41 -9.52 12.42
N ASP A 226 -1.26 -10.68 11.77
CA ASP A 226 -0.76 -11.92 12.38
C ASP A 226 0.76 -11.89 12.66
N SER A 227 1.48 -10.98 12.02
CA SER A 227 2.93 -10.81 12.23
C SER A 227 3.27 -10.09 13.53
N VAL A 228 2.38 -9.25 14.04
CA VAL A 228 2.58 -8.35 15.17
C VAL A 228 1.75 -8.73 16.39
N ARG A 229 2.01 -8.10 17.54
CA ARG A 229 1.27 -8.30 18.78
C ARG A 229 -0.09 -7.60 18.71
N LYS A 230 -1.01 -7.99 19.59
CA LYS A 230 -2.36 -7.42 19.66
C LYS A 230 -2.40 -5.92 19.95
N ASN A 231 -1.36 -5.41 20.62
CA ASN A 231 -1.22 -4.00 21.01
C ASN A 231 -0.50 -3.16 19.95
N ASP A 232 0.14 -3.80 18.96
CA ASP A 232 0.78 -3.09 17.86
C ASP A 232 -0.29 -2.68 16.83
N LEU A 233 -0.13 -1.52 16.23
CA LEU A 233 -1.07 -0.99 15.26
C LEU A 233 -0.60 -1.29 13.84
N VAL A 234 -1.52 -1.85 13.04
CA VAL A 234 -1.31 -2.03 11.60
C VAL A 234 -2.27 -1.11 10.86
N ALA A 235 -1.75 -0.37 9.90
CA ALA A 235 -2.51 0.59 9.11
C ALA A 235 -2.26 0.39 7.60
N ARG A 236 -3.22 0.84 6.78
CA ARG A 236 -3.05 1.00 5.34
C ARG A 236 -3.19 2.47 4.98
N PHE A 237 -2.22 3.01 4.26
CA PHE A 237 -2.18 4.45 3.90
C PHE A 237 -2.88 4.73 2.58
N GLY A 238 -2.96 3.75 1.70
CA GLY A 238 -3.60 3.81 0.39
C GLY A 238 -2.84 2.94 -0.62
N GLY A 239 -3.45 2.58 -1.74
CA GLY A 239 -2.79 1.73 -2.72
C GLY A 239 -2.22 0.45 -2.11
N ASP A 240 -0.93 0.23 -2.26
CA ASP A 240 -0.10 -0.87 -1.76
C ASP A 240 0.74 -0.53 -0.52
N GLU A 241 0.53 0.65 0.09
CA GLU A 241 1.29 1.14 1.23
C GLU A 241 0.64 0.75 2.56
N PHE A 242 1.44 0.14 3.44
CA PHE A 242 1.08 -0.22 4.80
C PHE A 242 2.05 0.40 5.81
N ALA A 243 1.58 0.59 7.03
CA ALA A 243 2.43 1.02 8.14
C ALA A 243 2.15 0.19 9.39
N VAL A 244 3.19 -0.02 10.21
CA VAL A 244 3.07 -0.70 11.48
C VAL A 244 3.74 0.15 12.56
N LEU A 245 3.03 0.33 13.67
CA LEU A 245 3.56 0.97 14.88
C LEU A 245 3.73 -0.10 15.96
N MET A 246 4.97 -0.29 16.39
CA MET A 246 5.36 -1.22 17.44
C MET A 246 5.84 -0.44 18.65
N GLU A 247 5.14 -0.61 19.79
CA GLU A 247 5.49 0.05 21.05
C GLU A 247 6.32 -0.88 21.95
N ASN A 248 7.00 -0.30 22.94
CA ASN A 248 7.73 -1.02 23.98
C ASN A 248 8.78 -2.00 23.44
N ILE A 249 9.61 -1.55 22.50
CA ILE A 249 10.73 -2.32 21.99
C ILE A 249 11.93 -2.22 22.93
N ARG A 250 12.70 -3.30 23.04
CA ARG A 250 13.89 -3.35 23.88
C ARG A 250 15.13 -2.95 23.09
N ASP A 251 15.31 -3.56 21.93
CA ASP A 251 16.43 -3.27 21.03
C ASP A 251 16.04 -3.45 19.55
N ASN A 252 16.95 -3.12 18.65
CA ASN A 252 16.73 -3.24 17.20
C ASN A 252 16.62 -4.71 16.75
N LYS A 253 17.07 -5.69 17.54
CA LYS A 253 16.95 -7.12 17.20
C LYS A 253 15.51 -7.58 17.28
N ASP A 254 14.77 -7.11 18.29
CA ASP A 254 13.32 -7.40 18.40
C ASP A 254 12.59 -6.88 17.15
N VAL A 255 12.97 -5.69 16.68
CA VAL A 255 12.39 -5.06 15.48
C VAL A 255 12.75 -5.84 14.22
N ALA A 256 14.01 -6.27 14.08
CA ALA A 256 14.48 -7.06 12.94
C ALA A 256 13.74 -8.40 12.82
N VAL A 257 13.54 -9.11 13.95
CA VAL A 257 12.78 -10.38 13.99
C VAL A 257 11.34 -10.19 13.47
N ILE A 258 10.70 -9.07 13.81
CA ILE A 258 9.35 -8.79 13.31
C ILE A 258 9.38 -8.43 11.82
N ALA A 259 10.38 -7.67 11.36
CA ALA A 259 10.57 -7.38 9.93
C ALA A 259 10.75 -8.67 9.10
N GLU A 260 11.60 -9.58 9.55
CA GLU A 260 11.81 -10.89 8.91
C GLU A 260 10.52 -11.73 8.89
N LYS A 261 9.75 -11.70 9.99
CA LYS A 261 8.46 -12.38 10.05
C LYS A 261 7.45 -11.77 9.07
N MET A 262 7.43 -10.44 8.92
CA MET A 262 6.59 -9.75 7.93
C MET A 262 6.98 -10.16 6.50
N LEU A 263 8.28 -10.12 6.15
CA LEU A 263 8.78 -10.59 4.85
C LEU A 263 8.32 -12.02 4.56
N ALA A 264 8.55 -12.93 5.51
CA ALA A 264 8.20 -14.33 5.36
C ALA A 264 6.69 -14.58 5.23
N LEU A 265 5.85 -13.85 5.96
CA LEU A 265 4.40 -14.04 5.93
C LEU A 265 3.76 -13.41 4.69
N VAL A 266 4.17 -12.20 4.32
CA VAL A 266 3.65 -11.51 3.13
C VAL A 266 4.11 -12.23 1.87
N GLY A 267 5.39 -12.64 1.80
CA GLY A 267 5.98 -13.37 0.67
C GLY A 267 5.45 -14.80 0.47
N LYS A 268 4.55 -15.29 1.33
CA LYS A 268 3.89 -16.58 1.10
C LYS A 268 3.02 -16.55 -0.15
N ASN A 269 2.95 -17.70 -0.81
CA ASN A 269 2.08 -17.91 -1.95
C ASN A 269 0.63 -17.49 -1.69
N ASN A 270 0.05 -16.74 -2.63
CA ASN A 270 -1.34 -16.31 -2.65
C ASN A 270 -2.09 -17.07 -3.75
N PRO A 271 -2.96 -18.03 -3.43
CA PRO A 271 -3.79 -18.70 -4.40
C PRO A 271 -4.91 -17.75 -4.87
N LEU A 272 -4.67 -16.98 -5.92
CA LEU A 272 -5.64 -16.05 -6.52
C LEU A 272 -6.07 -16.57 -7.89
N ARG A 273 -7.38 -16.73 -8.11
CA ARG A 273 -7.98 -17.13 -9.41
C ARG A 273 -7.26 -18.32 -10.07
N ASN A 274 -6.96 -19.38 -9.33
CA ASN A 274 -6.23 -20.59 -9.79
C ASN A 274 -4.77 -20.34 -10.23
N ARG A 275 -4.15 -19.22 -9.84
CA ARG A 275 -2.73 -18.95 -10.00
C ARG A 275 -2.06 -18.79 -8.64
N ASN A 276 -0.84 -19.21 -8.56
CA ASN A 276 0.01 -19.03 -7.38
C ASN A 276 0.78 -17.72 -7.56
N LEU A 277 0.39 -16.69 -6.84
CA LEU A 277 1.04 -15.37 -6.89
C LEU A 277 1.91 -15.17 -5.65
N ILE A 278 3.16 -14.82 -5.87
CA ILE A 278 4.08 -14.40 -4.81
C ILE A 278 4.28 -12.90 -4.95
N VAL A 279 3.94 -12.15 -3.90
CA VAL A 279 4.21 -10.72 -3.80
C VAL A 279 4.99 -10.49 -2.53
N THR A 280 6.09 -9.77 -2.63
CA THR A 280 6.99 -9.48 -1.51
C THR A 280 6.81 -8.03 -1.05
N PRO A 281 7.13 -7.69 0.20
CA PRO A 281 7.16 -6.31 0.64
C PRO A 281 8.58 -5.76 0.70
N SER A 282 8.74 -4.48 0.43
CA SER A 282 9.92 -3.70 0.82
C SER A 282 9.59 -2.92 2.08
N ILE A 283 10.45 -2.98 3.10
CA ILE A 283 10.17 -2.47 4.45
C ILE A 283 11.23 -1.47 4.88
N GLY A 284 10.80 -0.27 5.27
CA GLY A 284 11.64 0.72 5.94
C GLY A 284 11.29 0.85 7.42
N ILE A 285 12.28 1.07 8.26
CA ILE A 285 12.14 1.06 9.72
C ILE A 285 12.81 2.29 10.31
N ALA A 286 12.05 3.08 11.08
CA ALA A 286 12.56 4.16 11.91
C ALA A 286 12.28 3.88 13.39
N VAL A 287 13.28 4.11 14.25
CA VAL A 287 13.22 3.82 15.69
C VAL A 287 13.29 5.12 16.49
N TYR A 288 12.24 5.39 17.27
CA TYR A 288 12.21 6.48 18.24
C TYR A 288 12.96 6.10 19.53
N PRO A 289 13.75 6.99 20.15
CA PRO A 289 14.12 8.34 19.73
C PRO A 289 15.39 8.38 18.86
N VAL A 290 15.91 7.24 18.42
CA VAL A 290 17.22 7.12 17.75
C VAL A 290 17.21 7.83 16.40
N ALA A 291 16.18 7.65 15.60
CA ALA A 291 16.06 8.28 14.29
C ALA A 291 15.61 9.75 14.42
N SER A 292 14.55 10.01 15.18
CA SER A 292 14.04 11.36 15.47
C SER A 292 13.12 11.36 16.69
N ASN A 293 12.90 12.55 17.25
CA ASN A 293 11.88 12.82 18.27
C ASN A 293 10.59 13.39 17.65
N ASP A 294 10.61 13.74 16.40
CA ASP A 294 9.48 14.32 15.66
C ASP A 294 8.70 13.25 14.90
N GLN A 295 7.36 13.32 14.95
CA GLN A 295 6.48 12.36 14.33
C GLN A 295 6.60 12.34 12.81
N ASP A 296 6.63 13.50 12.18
CA ASP A 296 6.63 13.61 10.73
C ASP A 296 7.97 13.16 10.16
N GLN A 297 9.08 13.50 10.85
CA GLN A 297 10.41 13.01 10.51
C GLN A 297 10.53 11.50 10.68
N LEU A 298 9.95 10.90 11.72
CA LEU A 298 9.97 9.44 11.88
C LEU A 298 9.29 8.72 10.73
N MET A 299 8.16 9.27 10.24
CA MET A 299 7.45 8.72 9.08
C MET A 299 8.26 8.89 7.80
N GLU A 300 8.85 10.06 7.57
CA GLU A 300 9.72 10.35 6.44
C GLU A 300 10.94 9.42 6.42
N PHE A 301 11.57 9.21 7.56
CA PHE A 301 12.76 8.37 7.70
C PHE A 301 12.45 6.88 7.46
N ALA A 302 11.28 6.42 7.89
CA ALA A 302 10.82 5.07 7.57
C ALA A 302 10.57 4.91 6.07
N ASP A 303 10.03 5.93 5.39
CA ASP A 303 9.81 5.93 3.94
C ASP A 303 11.14 5.91 3.17
N ILE A 304 12.11 6.75 3.55
CA ILE A 304 13.47 6.75 2.98
C ILE A 304 14.10 5.34 3.08
N ALA A 305 14.01 4.71 4.25
CA ALA A 305 14.55 3.37 4.44
C ALA A 305 13.82 2.32 3.61
N MET A 306 12.49 2.42 3.44
CA MET A 306 11.71 1.54 2.57
C MET A 306 12.12 1.69 1.10
N TYR A 307 12.27 2.92 0.63
CA TYR A 307 12.71 3.19 -0.72
C TYR A 307 14.11 2.59 -1.00
N ARG A 308 15.00 2.65 -0.02
CA ARG A 308 16.30 1.99 -0.09
C ARG A 308 16.17 0.47 -0.18
N ALA A 309 15.27 -0.14 0.59
CA ALA A 309 15.01 -1.58 0.49
C ALA A 309 14.54 -1.98 -0.92
N LYS A 310 13.72 -1.14 -1.59
CA LYS A 310 13.32 -1.35 -2.99
C LYS A 310 14.50 -1.29 -3.96
N LYS A 311 15.42 -0.34 -3.78
CA LYS A 311 16.62 -0.19 -4.62
C LYS A 311 17.62 -1.33 -4.44
N ASP A 312 17.78 -1.83 -3.22
CA ASP A 312 18.72 -2.90 -2.88
C ASP A 312 18.25 -4.31 -3.32
N GLY A 313 17.24 -4.41 -4.18
CA GLY A 313 16.77 -5.67 -4.77
C GLY A 313 15.40 -6.13 -4.28
N ARG A 314 14.65 -5.28 -3.55
CA ARG A 314 13.30 -5.60 -3.01
C ARG A 314 13.30 -6.75 -2.00
N ASN A 315 12.13 -7.20 -1.55
CA ASN A 315 11.97 -8.30 -0.59
C ASN A 315 12.95 -8.22 0.60
N ALA A 316 13.10 -7.04 1.16
CA ALA A 316 14.09 -6.73 2.18
C ALA A 316 13.56 -5.69 3.17
N TYR A 317 14.24 -5.57 4.30
CA TYR A 317 14.03 -4.44 5.20
C TYR A 317 15.31 -3.63 5.38
N ARG A 318 15.16 -2.33 5.68
CA ARG A 318 16.26 -1.43 6.04
C ARG A 318 15.87 -0.60 7.24
N PHE A 319 16.82 -0.42 8.15
CA PHE A 319 16.72 0.60 9.19
C PHE A 319 17.18 1.93 8.64
N TYR A 320 16.49 2.99 9.02
CA TYR A 320 16.98 4.34 8.75
C TYR A 320 18.32 4.60 9.44
N SER A 321 19.23 5.24 8.73
CA SER A 321 20.47 5.82 9.27
C SER A 321 20.75 7.15 8.55
N GLU A 322 21.55 8.02 9.16
CA GLU A 322 21.97 9.28 8.54
C GLU A 322 22.73 9.05 7.22
N GLU A 323 23.50 7.95 7.14
CA GLU A 323 24.19 7.58 5.91
C GLU A 323 23.21 7.24 4.77
N LEU A 324 22.08 6.59 5.06
CA LEU A 324 21.04 6.33 4.05
C LEU A 324 20.41 7.61 3.53
N GLN A 325 20.19 8.59 4.41
CA GLN A 325 19.66 9.88 3.99
C GLN A 325 20.64 10.63 3.10
N SER A 326 21.92 10.64 3.46
CA SER A 326 22.97 11.25 2.62
C SER A 326 23.05 10.60 1.25
N MET A 327 23.03 9.26 1.19
CA MET A 327 23.04 8.52 -0.08
C MET A 327 21.83 8.84 -0.95
N GLU A 328 20.63 9.04 -0.38
CA GLU A 328 19.43 9.36 -1.14
C GLU A 328 19.46 10.80 -1.67
N LEU A 329 19.98 11.74 -0.89
CA LEU A 329 20.22 13.12 -1.36
C LEU A 329 21.23 13.14 -2.50
N GLU A 330 22.38 12.47 -2.35
CA GLU A 330 23.40 12.35 -3.40
C GLU A 330 22.83 11.71 -4.69
N PHE A 331 22.00 10.67 -4.55
CA PHE A 331 21.32 10.06 -5.68
C PHE A 331 20.37 11.03 -6.38
N SER A 332 19.58 11.76 -5.62
CA SER A 332 18.63 12.74 -6.19
C SER A 332 19.35 13.86 -6.92
N GLU A 333 20.42 14.42 -6.33
CA GLU A 333 21.27 15.43 -6.95
C GLU A 333 21.92 14.89 -8.23
N MET A 334 22.55 13.72 -8.14
CA MET A 334 23.21 13.09 -9.30
C MET A 334 22.21 12.78 -10.43
N SER A 335 21.00 12.33 -10.11
CA SER A 335 19.97 12.07 -11.11
C SER A 335 19.51 13.35 -11.82
N PHE A 336 19.35 14.43 -11.05
CA PHE A 336 19.00 15.74 -11.60
C PHE A 336 20.12 16.31 -12.51
N ASP A 337 21.37 16.23 -12.05
CA ASP A 337 22.52 16.70 -12.81
C ASP A 337 22.74 15.86 -14.07
N LEU A 338 22.52 14.53 -13.99
CA LEU A 338 22.63 13.63 -15.14
C LEU A 338 21.57 13.93 -16.23
N ARG A 339 20.34 14.30 -15.82
CA ARG A 339 19.33 14.77 -16.78
C ARG A 339 19.81 16.03 -17.51
N ARG A 340 20.38 16.99 -16.79
CA ARG A 340 20.96 18.21 -17.38
C ARG A 340 22.15 17.91 -18.27
N ALA A 341 22.95 16.89 -17.92
CA ALA A 341 24.11 16.48 -18.71
C ALA A 341 23.72 15.92 -20.08
N ILE A 342 22.60 15.17 -20.15
CA ILE A 342 22.08 14.67 -21.43
C ILE A 342 21.65 15.82 -22.33
N ASP A 343 20.96 16.83 -21.79
CA ASP A 343 20.50 18.00 -22.54
C ASP A 343 21.65 18.98 -22.88
N GLY A 344 22.71 19.00 -22.06
CA GLY A 344 23.76 20.01 -22.06
C GLY A 344 25.10 19.58 -22.65
N ASP A 345 25.14 18.48 -23.39
CA ASP A 345 26.34 17.97 -24.10
C ASP A 345 27.55 17.72 -23.18
N GLN A 346 27.30 17.27 -21.93
CA GLN A 346 28.35 16.97 -20.94
C GLN A 346 28.80 15.50 -20.98
N LEU A 347 28.09 14.65 -21.75
CA LEU A 347 28.47 13.26 -21.96
C LEU A 347 29.37 13.14 -23.18
N GLU A 348 30.45 12.42 -23.03
CA GLU A 348 31.40 12.11 -24.08
C GLU A 348 31.74 10.62 -24.08
N VAL A 349 32.24 10.09 -25.18
CA VAL A 349 32.63 8.68 -25.31
C VAL A 349 34.14 8.58 -25.43
N HIS A 350 34.74 7.85 -24.51
CA HIS A 350 36.15 7.44 -24.60
C HIS A 350 36.23 6.03 -25.17
N TYR A 351 37.37 5.73 -25.78
CA TYR A 351 37.58 4.44 -26.45
C TYR A 351 38.80 3.74 -25.86
N GLN A 352 38.67 2.43 -25.61
CA GLN A 352 39.79 1.61 -25.16
C GLN A 352 40.08 0.52 -26.19
N PRO A 353 41.33 0.35 -26.65
CA PRO A 353 41.70 -0.65 -27.64
C PRO A 353 41.66 -2.05 -27.05
N GLN A 354 41.20 -2.99 -27.87
CA GLN A 354 41.26 -4.44 -27.65
C GLN A 354 42.36 -5.02 -28.57
N ILE A 355 43.25 -5.79 -27.98
CA ILE A 355 44.47 -6.28 -28.64
C ILE A 355 44.34 -7.77 -28.91
N ASP A 356 44.64 -8.21 -30.12
CA ASP A 356 44.80 -9.63 -30.44
C ASP A 356 46.06 -10.17 -29.78
N THR A 357 45.91 -11.25 -29.00
CA THR A 357 46.99 -11.80 -28.18
C THR A 357 48.16 -12.30 -28.99
N LYS A 358 47.95 -12.79 -30.21
CA LYS A 358 49.00 -13.37 -31.08
C LYS A 358 49.70 -12.35 -31.94
N SER A 359 48.92 -11.50 -32.62
CA SER A 359 49.48 -10.49 -33.52
C SER A 359 49.87 -9.19 -32.83
N GLN A 360 49.41 -8.97 -31.60
CA GLN A 360 49.58 -7.72 -30.83
C GLN A 360 49.00 -6.49 -31.54
N GLN A 361 48.06 -6.69 -32.45
CA GLN A 361 47.39 -5.61 -33.18
C GLN A 361 46.05 -5.26 -32.58
N ILE A 362 45.62 -4.03 -32.80
CA ILE A 362 44.28 -3.57 -32.39
C ILE A 362 43.24 -4.25 -33.28
N ILE A 363 42.29 -4.97 -32.65
CA ILE A 363 41.21 -5.69 -33.32
C ILE A 363 39.83 -5.22 -32.89
N GLY A 364 39.76 -4.27 -31.99
CA GLY A 364 38.50 -3.69 -31.53
C GLY A 364 38.71 -2.51 -30.60
N PHE A 365 37.63 -1.84 -30.31
CA PHE A 365 37.56 -0.76 -29.33
C PHE A 365 36.33 -0.92 -28.49
N GLU A 366 36.45 -0.70 -27.18
CA GLU A 366 35.31 -0.56 -26.31
C GLU A 366 34.96 0.90 -26.09
N ALA A 367 33.71 1.28 -26.39
CA ALA A 367 33.18 2.61 -26.18
C ALA A 367 32.69 2.76 -24.72
N LEU A 368 33.28 3.68 -24.00
CA LEU A 368 33.09 3.88 -22.57
C LEU A 368 32.61 5.30 -22.29
N VAL A 369 31.36 5.46 -21.91
CA VAL A 369 30.78 6.76 -21.59
C VAL A 369 31.53 7.43 -20.43
N ARG A 370 31.72 8.75 -20.56
CA ARG A 370 32.29 9.65 -19.57
C ARG A 370 31.33 10.81 -19.37
N TRP A 371 31.36 11.37 -18.18
CA TRP A 371 30.57 12.56 -17.89
C TRP A 371 31.49 13.67 -17.36
N ASN A 372 31.58 14.73 -18.14
CA ASN A 372 32.34 15.93 -17.77
C ASN A 372 31.46 16.79 -16.82
N HIS A 373 31.45 16.40 -15.55
CA HIS A 373 30.62 17.04 -14.54
C HIS A 373 31.20 18.40 -14.15
N PRO A 374 30.39 19.50 -14.12
CA PRO A 374 30.90 20.86 -13.90
C PRO A 374 31.67 21.04 -12.58
N GLU A 375 31.29 20.31 -11.52
CA GLU A 375 31.89 20.43 -10.19
C GLU A 375 32.79 19.25 -9.83
N LYS A 376 32.47 18.02 -10.28
CA LYS A 376 33.18 16.78 -9.92
C LYS A 376 34.27 16.38 -10.92
N GLY A 377 34.38 17.10 -12.06
CA GLY A 377 35.29 16.76 -13.12
C GLY A 377 34.86 15.57 -13.97
N LEU A 378 35.80 14.88 -14.60
CA LEU A 378 35.52 13.75 -15.49
C LEU A 378 35.13 12.49 -14.65
N LEU A 379 33.88 12.10 -14.74
CA LEU A 379 33.31 10.92 -14.10
C LEU A 379 33.29 9.72 -15.05
N SER A 380 33.61 8.54 -14.53
CA SER A 380 33.52 7.28 -15.27
C SER A 380 32.10 6.69 -15.20
N ALA A 381 31.77 5.74 -16.07
CA ALA A 381 30.48 5.05 -16.05
C ALA A 381 30.13 4.48 -14.66
N LYS A 382 31.11 3.95 -13.92
CA LYS A 382 30.90 3.39 -12.56
C LYS A 382 30.31 4.40 -11.59
N ASP A 383 30.58 5.68 -11.77
CA ASP A 383 30.19 6.74 -10.84
C ASP A 383 28.71 7.13 -11.01
N PHE A 384 28.09 6.88 -12.18
CA PHE A 384 26.73 7.35 -12.46
C PHE A 384 25.82 6.35 -13.17
N ILE A 385 26.32 5.21 -13.70
CA ILE A 385 25.49 4.29 -14.49
C ILE A 385 24.35 3.69 -13.66
N THR A 386 24.63 3.38 -12.38
CA THR A 386 23.59 2.89 -11.45
C THR A 386 22.47 3.92 -11.25
N VAL A 387 22.82 5.20 -11.17
CA VAL A 387 21.86 6.31 -11.09
C VAL A 387 21.06 6.41 -12.41
N ALA A 388 21.72 6.28 -13.54
CA ALA A 388 21.09 6.31 -14.87
C ALA A 388 20.07 5.17 -15.02
N GLU A 389 20.40 3.96 -14.56
CA GLU A 389 19.51 2.80 -14.61
C GLU A 389 18.30 2.99 -13.70
N GLN A 390 18.50 3.34 -12.43
CA GLN A 390 17.44 3.51 -11.46
C GLN A 390 16.50 4.67 -11.80
N SER A 391 17.01 5.74 -12.42
CA SER A 391 16.21 6.88 -12.90
C SER A 391 15.58 6.67 -14.29
N GLY A 392 15.94 5.57 -15.00
CA GLY A 392 15.50 5.30 -16.37
C GLY A 392 16.20 6.10 -17.45
N LEU A 393 17.16 6.96 -17.09
CA LEU A 393 17.94 7.79 -18.02
C LEU A 393 18.91 6.97 -18.90
N ILE A 394 19.20 5.73 -18.47
CA ILE A 394 20.10 4.82 -19.20
C ILE A 394 19.68 4.59 -20.65
N ARG A 395 18.39 4.68 -20.97
CA ARG A 395 17.91 4.51 -22.36
C ARG A 395 18.37 5.63 -23.27
N GLU A 396 18.24 6.87 -22.83
CA GLU A 396 18.66 8.06 -23.58
C GLU A 396 20.19 8.11 -23.69
N ILE A 397 20.89 7.84 -22.60
CA ILE A 397 22.36 7.76 -22.57
C ILE A 397 22.87 6.67 -23.50
N GLY A 398 22.31 5.46 -23.42
CA GLY A 398 22.77 4.34 -24.23
C GLY A 398 22.52 4.53 -25.73
N ALA A 399 21.37 5.11 -26.12
CA ALA A 399 21.11 5.44 -27.51
C ALA A 399 22.15 6.46 -28.05
N ARG A 400 22.49 7.49 -27.25
CA ARG A 400 23.49 8.49 -27.60
C ARG A 400 24.88 7.87 -27.72
N VAL A 401 25.28 7.02 -26.75
CA VAL A 401 26.59 6.33 -26.78
C VAL A 401 26.72 5.44 -28.01
N LEU A 402 25.66 4.66 -28.33
CA LEU A 402 25.63 3.82 -29.53
C LEU A 402 25.78 4.66 -30.80
N GLU A 403 25.04 5.76 -30.92
CA GLU A 403 25.13 6.66 -32.09
C GLU A 403 26.52 7.27 -32.22
N GLU A 404 27.10 7.78 -31.14
CA GLU A 404 28.43 8.40 -31.12
C GLU A 404 29.53 7.38 -31.44
N ALA A 405 29.48 6.18 -30.83
CA ALA A 405 30.42 5.11 -31.12
C ALA A 405 30.37 4.65 -32.56
N CYS A 406 29.17 4.47 -33.14
CA CYS A 406 29.01 4.13 -34.55
C CYS A 406 29.53 5.25 -35.49
N THR A 407 29.26 6.49 -35.14
CA THR A 407 29.71 7.65 -35.91
C THR A 407 31.23 7.75 -35.88
N GLN A 408 31.85 7.60 -34.71
CA GLN A 408 33.32 7.66 -34.57
C GLN A 408 33.99 6.50 -35.28
N TYR A 409 33.45 5.28 -35.21
CA TYR A 409 33.97 4.15 -35.97
C TYR A 409 33.96 4.42 -37.48
N GLN A 410 32.89 4.98 -38.02
CA GLN A 410 32.81 5.36 -39.43
C GLN A 410 33.78 6.47 -39.80
N SER A 411 34.01 7.44 -38.93
CA SER A 411 35.03 8.47 -39.10
C SER A 411 36.42 7.84 -39.26
N TRP A 412 36.81 6.90 -38.40
CA TRP A 412 38.10 6.19 -38.50
C TRP A 412 38.22 5.33 -39.77
N ARG A 413 37.10 4.74 -40.21
CA ARG A 413 37.05 4.04 -41.51
C ARG A 413 37.27 4.97 -42.71
N HIS A 414 36.60 6.14 -42.71
CA HIS A 414 36.70 7.11 -43.78
C HIS A 414 38.10 7.75 -43.86
N THR A 415 38.72 8.00 -42.72
CA THR A 415 40.10 8.52 -42.65
C THR A 415 41.16 7.43 -42.86
N GLN A 416 40.75 6.18 -43.13
CA GLN A 416 41.62 5.02 -43.33
C GLN A 416 42.51 4.66 -42.12
N LEU A 417 42.18 5.16 -40.95
CA LEU A 417 42.81 4.74 -39.69
C LEU A 417 42.44 3.28 -39.33
N ILE A 418 41.25 2.84 -39.72
CA ILE A 418 40.83 1.43 -39.65
C ILE A 418 40.65 0.91 -41.09
N THR A 419 41.55 0.05 -41.52
CA THR A 419 41.50 -0.58 -42.87
C THR A 419 40.98 -2.01 -42.83
N SER A 420 41.17 -2.71 -41.71
CA SER A 420 40.74 -4.09 -41.54
C SER A 420 39.23 -4.18 -41.28
N ASN A 421 38.58 -5.14 -41.93
CA ASN A 421 37.16 -5.47 -41.66
C ASN A 421 36.96 -6.27 -40.38
N HIS A 422 38.02 -6.67 -39.71
CA HIS A 422 37.93 -7.46 -38.47
C HIS A 422 37.89 -6.59 -37.19
N VAL A 423 38.13 -5.28 -37.32
CA VAL A 423 38.04 -4.37 -36.18
C VAL A 423 36.59 -4.10 -35.86
N ARG A 424 36.21 -4.24 -34.57
CA ARG A 424 34.85 -4.01 -34.08
C ARG A 424 34.78 -2.88 -33.05
N MET A 425 33.62 -2.28 -32.94
CA MET A 425 33.27 -1.36 -31.89
C MET A 425 32.36 -2.06 -30.88
N SER A 426 32.84 -2.24 -29.66
CA SER A 426 32.06 -2.81 -28.57
C SER A 426 31.36 -1.71 -27.76
N VAL A 427 30.10 -1.93 -27.43
CA VAL A 427 29.28 -0.99 -26.65
C VAL A 427 28.52 -1.74 -25.56
N ASN A 428 28.64 -1.26 -24.33
CA ASN A 428 27.92 -1.77 -23.18
C ASN A 428 26.42 -1.48 -23.24
N VAL A 429 25.57 -2.45 -22.98
CA VAL A 429 24.12 -2.33 -23.02
C VAL A 429 23.47 -2.83 -21.74
N SER A 430 22.68 -1.98 -21.11
CA SER A 430 21.93 -2.33 -19.90
C SER A 430 20.71 -3.21 -20.19
N ALA A 431 20.36 -4.09 -19.24
CA ALA A 431 19.12 -4.87 -19.26
C ALA A 431 17.86 -4.01 -19.50
N LEU A 432 17.82 -2.79 -18.95
CA LEU A 432 16.70 -1.87 -19.10
C LEU A 432 16.55 -1.32 -20.52
N GLN A 433 17.65 -1.21 -21.26
CA GLN A 433 17.60 -0.82 -22.67
C GLN A 433 17.02 -1.95 -23.52
N ILE A 434 17.50 -3.18 -23.33
CA ILE A 434 17.05 -4.35 -24.09
C ILE A 434 15.56 -4.61 -23.84
N ARG A 435 15.08 -4.42 -22.59
CA ARG A 435 13.66 -4.59 -22.24
C ARG A 435 12.74 -3.46 -22.72
N SER A 436 13.26 -2.41 -23.35
CA SER A 436 12.45 -1.23 -23.71
C SER A 436 11.42 -1.47 -24.84
N GLY A 437 11.42 -2.61 -25.47
CA GLY A 437 10.50 -3.00 -26.54
C GLY A 437 10.77 -2.36 -27.91
N ASN A 438 11.62 -1.31 -27.98
CA ASN A 438 12.02 -0.61 -29.20
C ASN A 438 13.55 -0.56 -29.39
N PHE A 439 14.29 -1.41 -28.67
CA PHE A 439 15.76 -1.38 -28.68
C PHE A 439 16.33 -1.74 -30.07
N VAL A 440 15.75 -2.73 -30.72
CA VAL A 440 16.18 -3.21 -32.05
C VAL A 440 15.93 -2.14 -33.09
N GLU A 441 14.76 -1.50 -33.05
CA GLU A 441 14.42 -0.37 -33.94
C GLU A 441 15.38 0.81 -33.76
N THR A 442 15.74 1.11 -32.50
CA THR A 442 16.72 2.17 -32.18
C THR A 442 18.08 1.89 -32.85
N ILE A 443 18.55 0.64 -32.83
CA ILE A 443 19.79 0.24 -33.48
C ILE A 443 19.66 0.37 -35.00
N ASP A 444 18.55 -0.08 -35.60
CA ASP A 444 18.31 0.05 -37.04
C ASP A 444 18.31 1.53 -37.48
N GLU A 445 17.74 2.43 -36.69
CA GLU A 445 17.78 3.88 -36.92
C GLU A 445 19.21 4.44 -36.85
N ILE A 446 20.01 4.00 -35.87
CA ILE A 446 21.42 4.41 -35.74
C ILE A 446 22.24 3.93 -36.93
N PHE A 447 22.06 2.70 -37.38
CA PHE A 447 22.75 2.20 -38.59
C PHE A 447 22.36 2.98 -39.85
N ALA A 448 21.07 3.30 -40.02
CA ALA A 448 20.60 4.11 -41.12
C ALA A 448 21.21 5.53 -41.10
N LYS A 449 21.41 6.10 -39.91
CA LYS A 449 21.97 7.45 -39.71
C LYS A 449 23.50 7.50 -39.92
N THR A 450 24.22 6.52 -39.36
CA THR A 450 25.68 6.49 -39.32
C THR A 450 26.31 5.77 -40.51
N GLY A 451 25.57 4.87 -41.16
CA GLY A 451 26.07 4.02 -42.25
C GLY A 451 26.95 2.85 -41.76
N MET A 452 27.03 2.62 -40.45
CA MET A 452 27.80 1.50 -39.90
C MET A 452 27.17 0.17 -40.30
N GLN A 453 28.01 -0.80 -40.66
CA GLN A 453 27.54 -2.16 -40.95
C GLN A 453 27.38 -2.96 -39.64
N PRO A 454 26.36 -3.81 -39.52
CA PRO A 454 26.07 -4.55 -38.28
C PRO A 454 27.23 -5.45 -37.79
N ASP A 455 28.00 -6.04 -38.69
CA ASP A 455 29.15 -6.94 -38.41
C ASP A 455 30.34 -6.22 -37.74
N HIS A 456 30.33 -4.89 -37.73
CA HIS A 456 31.31 -4.08 -37.03
C HIS A 456 30.90 -3.66 -35.63
N LEU A 457 29.65 -3.91 -35.22
CA LEU A 457 29.16 -3.64 -33.87
C LEU A 457 29.18 -4.92 -33.00
N GLU A 458 29.69 -4.76 -31.81
CA GLU A 458 29.60 -5.77 -30.75
C GLU A 458 28.85 -5.17 -29.55
N LEU A 459 27.80 -5.85 -29.07
CA LEU A 459 27.06 -5.41 -27.92
C LEU A 459 27.47 -6.25 -26.70
N GLU A 460 27.87 -5.56 -25.64
CA GLU A 460 28.29 -6.18 -24.39
C GLU A 460 27.14 -6.19 -23.38
N VAL A 461 26.81 -7.38 -22.88
CA VAL A 461 25.72 -7.59 -21.91
C VAL A 461 26.25 -8.34 -20.69
N THR A 462 25.94 -7.87 -19.51
CA THR A 462 26.41 -8.52 -18.27
C THR A 462 25.67 -9.81 -17.98
N GLU A 463 26.31 -10.73 -17.27
CA GLU A 463 25.73 -12.00 -16.82
C GLU A 463 24.43 -11.81 -16.02
N SER A 464 24.38 -10.80 -15.15
CA SER A 464 23.22 -10.49 -14.30
C SER A 464 21.97 -10.10 -15.08
N THR A 465 22.13 -9.61 -16.31
CA THR A 465 21.04 -9.19 -17.20
C THR A 465 20.10 -10.36 -17.57
N LEU A 466 20.57 -11.61 -17.51
CA LEU A 466 19.86 -12.80 -17.96
C LEU A 466 18.85 -13.38 -16.95
N ILE A 467 18.85 -12.93 -15.68
CA ILE A 467 18.20 -13.66 -14.58
C ILE A 467 16.66 -13.50 -14.58
N ASP A 468 16.11 -12.37 -15.01
CA ASP A 468 14.70 -12.04 -14.74
C ASP A 468 13.66 -12.47 -15.81
N ASP A 469 14.04 -12.58 -17.10
CA ASP A 469 13.15 -13.03 -18.19
C ASP A 469 13.97 -13.58 -19.37
N LEU A 470 14.55 -14.75 -19.17
CA LEU A 470 15.47 -15.38 -20.12
C LEU A 470 14.85 -15.55 -21.53
N ASP A 471 13.59 -15.97 -21.62
CA ASP A 471 12.96 -16.25 -22.92
C ASP A 471 12.73 -14.97 -23.75
N HIS A 472 12.40 -13.89 -23.12
CA HIS A 472 12.25 -12.60 -23.82
C HIS A 472 13.61 -12.06 -24.28
N PHE A 473 14.59 -12.15 -23.41
CA PHE A 473 15.95 -11.69 -23.67
C PHE A 473 16.61 -12.46 -24.82
N VAL A 474 16.52 -13.79 -24.80
CA VAL A 474 17.03 -14.67 -25.87
C VAL A 474 16.43 -14.32 -27.22
N ARG A 475 15.14 -13.96 -27.28
CA ARG A 475 14.50 -13.55 -28.56
C ARG A 475 15.12 -12.28 -29.12
N ILE A 476 15.35 -11.27 -28.28
CA ILE A 476 15.95 -10.01 -28.73
C ILE A 476 17.40 -10.22 -29.17
N LEU A 477 18.18 -10.97 -28.38
CA LEU A 477 19.56 -11.27 -28.76
C LEU A 477 19.65 -12.04 -30.09
N ASN A 478 18.76 -13.04 -30.31
CA ASN A 478 18.70 -13.75 -31.60
C ASN A 478 18.30 -12.82 -32.75
N ASP A 479 17.46 -11.82 -32.51
CA ASP A 479 17.06 -10.85 -33.52
C ASP A 479 18.23 -9.92 -33.90
N LEU A 480 19.06 -9.54 -32.92
CA LEU A 480 20.30 -8.78 -33.14
C LEU A 480 21.36 -9.60 -33.86
N ASP A 481 21.55 -10.85 -33.45
CA ASP A 481 22.49 -11.79 -34.12
C ASP A 481 22.10 -12.06 -35.57
N ASN A 482 20.81 -12.25 -35.87
CA ASN A 482 20.32 -12.42 -37.25
C ASN A 482 20.57 -11.18 -38.13
N ARG A 483 20.78 -9.99 -37.53
CA ARG A 483 21.20 -8.78 -38.23
C ARG A 483 22.71 -8.73 -38.48
N GLY A 484 23.47 -9.66 -37.88
CA GLY A 484 24.94 -9.74 -37.99
C GLY A 484 25.67 -8.99 -36.88
N ILE A 485 24.99 -8.53 -35.84
CA ILE A 485 25.59 -7.85 -34.69
C ILE A 485 26.23 -8.91 -33.79
N SER A 486 27.48 -8.71 -33.39
CA SER A 486 28.17 -9.59 -32.44
C SER A 486 27.65 -9.35 -31.00
N ILE A 487 27.52 -10.39 -30.21
CA ILE A 487 27.12 -10.32 -28.78
C ILE A 487 28.28 -10.81 -27.93
N ALA A 488 28.68 -10.02 -26.93
CA ALA A 488 29.67 -10.41 -25.92
C ALA A 488 29.00 -10.53 -24.55
N MET A 489 29.37 -11.56 -23.80
CA MET A 489 29.01 -11.70 -22.39
C MET A 489 30.08 -11.04 -21.54
N ASP A 490 29.68 -10.01 -20.79
CA ASP A 490 30.58 -9.23 -19.94
C ASP A 490 30.51 -9.64 -18.46
N ASP A 491 31.57 -9.27 -17.69
CA ASP A 491 31.74 -9.58 -16.26
C ASP A 491 31.60 -11.09 -15.92
N PHE A 492 32.02 -11.98 -16.83
CA PHE A 492 31.82 -13.40 -16.64
C PHE A 492 32.58 -13.96 -15.42
N GLY A 493 31.84 -14.74 -14.61
CA GLY A 493 32.35 -15.37 -13.39
C GLY A 493 31.96 -14.64 -12.11
N THR A 494 31.34 -13.47 -12.20
CA THR A 494 30.86 -12.71 -11.03
C THR A 494 29.43 -13.06 -10.64
N GLY A 495 28.67 -13.78 -11.49
CA GLY A 495 27.26 -14.07 -11.34
C GLY A 495 26.91 -15.58 -11.29
N PHE A 496 25.69 -15.91 -11.61
CA PHE A 496 25.10 -17.27 -11.51
C PHE A 496 24.79 -17.91 -12.88
N ALA A 497 25.40 -17.47 -13.99
CA ALA A 497 25.12 -18.10 -15.26
C ALA A 497 25.58 -19.57 -15.26
N SER A 498 24.61 -20.46 -15.39
CA SER A 498 24.88 -21.87 -15.59
C SER A 498 25.42 -22.10 -17.00
N TYR A 499 26.42 -22.98 -17.17
CA TYR A 499 26.91 -23.45 -18.48
C TYR A 499 25.77 -23.80 -19.45
N ARG A 500 24.64 -24.25 -18.92
CA ARG A 500 23.45 -24.61 -19.69
C ARG A 500 22.80 -23.38 -20.35
N HIS A 501 22.89 -22.22 -19.74
CA HIS A 501 22.34 -20.98 -20.31
C HIS A 501 23.22 -20.49 -21.47
N LEU A 502 24.55 -20.50 -21.31
CA LEU A 502 25.48 -20.09 -22.37
C LEU A 502 25.32 -20.89 -23.67
N GLN A 503 24.99 -22.18 -23.60
CA GLN A 503 24.76 -23.00 -24.79
C GLN A 503 23.57 -22.59 -25.65
N HIS A 504 22.63 -21.85 -25.10
CA HIS A 504 21.39 -21.46 -25.78
C HIS A 504 21.34 -19.97 -26.13
N LEU A 505 22.37 -19.21 -25.74
CA LEU A 505 22.48 -17.79 -26.05
C LEU A 505 23.27 -17.59 -27.34
N PRO A 506 22.88 -16.65 -28.20
CA PRO A 506 23.63 -16.26 -29.39
C PRO A 506 24.82 -15.35 -29.02
N VAL A 507 25.70 -15.89 -28.16
CA VAL A 507 26.91 -15.18 -27.70
C VAL A 507 28.11 -15.61 -28.54
N HIS A 508 28.97 -14.70 -28.89
CA HIS A 508 30.17 -14.93 -29.71
C HIS A 508 31.44 -14.76 -28.90
N HIS A 509 31.40 -13.89 -27.89
CA HIS A 509 32.57 -13.50 -27.11
C HIS A 509 32.24 -13.60 -25.61
N LEU A 510 33.28 -13.93 -24.84
CA LEU A 510 33.22 -13.97 -23.38
C LEU A 510 34.33 -13.08 -22.84
N LYS A 511 33.98 -12.09 -22.00
CA LYS A 511 34.91 -11.18 -21.34
C LYS A 511 35.11 -11.64 -19.90
N ILE A 512 36.35 -11.96 -19.54
CA ILE A 512 36.72 -12.37 -18.18
C ILE A 512 36.98 -11.12 -17.36
N ASP A 513 36.21 -10.96 -16.26
CA ASP A 513 36.31 -9.80 -15.37
C ASP A 513 37.73 -9.62 -14.81
N ARG A 514 38.14 -8.36 -14.71
CA ARG A 514 39.43 -7.94 -14.19
C ARG A 514 39.79 -8.52 -12.81
N GLY A 515 38.79 -8.84 -11.98
CA GLY A 515 38.99 -9.42 -10.65
C GLY A 515 39.73 -10.76 -10.70
N PHE A 516 39.51 -11.54 -11.78
CA PHE A 516 40.25 -12.79 -12.01
C PHE A 516 41.64 -12.55 -12.59
N ILE A 517 41.82 -11.50 -13.39
CA ILE A 517 43.09 -11.20 -14.08
C ILE A 517 44.09 -10.52 -13.12
N ALA A 518 43.60 -9.77 -12.14
CA ALA A 518 44.42 -8.91 -11.30
C ALA A 518 45.57 -9.64 -10.56
N ARG A 519 45.45 -10.93 -10.28
CA ARG A 519 46.43 -11.69 -9.48
C ARG A 519 46.96 -12.96 -10.16
N ILE A 520 46.73 -13.15 -11.43
CA ILE A 520 47.16 -14.37 -12.14
C ILE A 520 48.67 -14.61 -12.11
N GLN A 521 49.48 -13.56 -11.91
CA GLN A 521 50.92 -13.66 -11.77
C GLN A 521 51.37 -13.97 -10.33
N GLU A 522 50.50 -13.83 -9.33
CA GLU A 522 50.80 -13.99 -7.90
C GLU A 522 50.23 -15.30 -7.33
N ASP A 523 49.09 -15.79 -7.89
CA ASP A 523 48.36 -16.95 -7.40
C ASP A 523 48.14 -17.96 -8.54
N GLU A 524 48.77 -19.14 -8.44
CA GLU A 524 48.64 -20.22 -9.41
C GLU A 524 47.18 -20.71 -9.54
N ARG A 525 46.35 -20.61 -8.47
CA ARG A 525 44.95 -20.99 -8.51
C ARG A 525 44.11 -20.01 -9.37
N ASP A 526 44.40 -18.71 -9.27
CA ASP A 526 43.71 -17.71 -10.09
C ASP A 526 44.05 -17.96 -11.58
N LEU A 527 45.30 -18.32 -11.90
CA LEU A 527 45.70 -18.71 -13.26
C LEU A 527 44.99 -19.98 -13.73
N GLU A 528 44.89 -21.04 -12.88
CA GLU A 528 44.17 -22.28 -13.21
C GLU A 528 42.67 -22.02 -13.46
N ILE A 529 42.04 -21.12 -12.70
CA ILE A 529 40.64 -20.72 -12.90
C ILE A 529 40.47 -20.03 -14.26
N VAL A 530 41.30 -19.04 -14.57
CA VAL A 530 41.25 -18.31 -15.85
C VAL A 530 41.50 -19.25 -17.03
N SER A 531 42.50 -20.15 -16.92
CA SER A 531 42.79 -21.19 -17.93
C SER A 531 41.58 -22.12 -18.16
N SER A 532 40.89 -22.50 -17.08
CA SER A 532 39.67 -23.30 -17.16
C SER A 532 38.53 -22.58 -17.85
N MET A 533 38.33 -21.27 -17.56
CA MET A 533 37.35 -20.42 -18.22
C MET A 533 37.61 -20.30 -19.73
N ILE A 534 38.87 -20.05 -20.12
CA ILE A 534 39.26 -19.98 -21.52
C ILE A 534 39.02 -21.33 -22.24
N THR A 535 39.43 -22.45 -21.62
CA THR A 535 39.23 -23.79 -22.19
C THR A 535 37.74 -24.09 -22.41
N MET A 536 36.91 -23.75 -21.42
CA MET A 536 35.47 -23.90 -21.49
C MET A 536 34.85 -23.06 -22.62
N ALA A 537 35.19 -21.77 -22.67
CA ALA A 537 34.67 -20.86 -23.70
C ALA A 537 35.00 -21.34 -25.10
N LYS A 538 36.25 -21.78 -25.34
CA LYS A 538 36.68 -22.38 -26.59
C LYS A 538 35.96 -23.68 -26.96
N ALA A 539 35.65 -24.52 -25.95
CA ALA A 539 34.83 -25.71 -26.17
C ALA A 539 33.40 -25.37 -26.62
N LEU A 540 32.91 -24.20 -26.28
CA LEU A 540 31.61 -23.65 -26.74
C LEU A 540 31.71 -22.86 -28.05
N GLY A 541 32.91 -22.73 -28.62
CA GLY A 541 33.13 -21.96 -29.86
C GLY A 541 33.18 -20.46 -29.68
N LEU A 542 33.38 -19.97 -28.43
CA LEU A 542 33.43 -18.55 -28.08
C LEU A 542 34.86 -18.03 -28.10
N TYR A 543 35.04 -16.79 -28.53
CA TYR A 543 36.29 -16.04 -28.33
C TYR A 543 36.35 -15.48 -26.92
N VAL A 544 37.56 -15.34 -26.38
CA VAL A 544 37.76 -14.86 -25.02
C VAL A 544 38.56 -13.58 -24.99
N THR A 545 38.05 -12.58 -24.25
CA THR A 545 38.75 -11.33 -23.94
C THR A 545 39.10 -11.30 -22.47
N ALA A 546 40.37 -11.12 -22.11
CA ALA A 546 40.81 -10.87 -20.75
C ALA A 546 40.83 -9.37 -20.46
N GLU A 547 40.12 -8.95 -19.42
CA GLU A 547 40.02 -7.54 -19.02
C GLU A 547 40.96 -7.17 -17.89
N GLY A 548 41.30 -5.87 -17.81
CA GLY A 548 42.11 -5.35 -16.73
C GLY A 548 43.57 -5.83 -16.73
N VAL A 549 44.14 -6.08 -17.89
CA VAL A 549 45.56 -6.40 -18.02
C VAL A 549 46.37 -5.12 -17.72
N GLU A 550 47.14 -5.11 -16.66
CA GLU A 550 47.91 -3.95 -16.18
C GLU A 550 49.41 -4.19 -16.26
N LEU A 551 49.87 -5.43 -16.30
CA LEU A 551 51.27 -5.82 -16.26
C LEU A 551 51.67 -6.67 -17.45
N PHE A 552 52.93 -6.54 -17.86
CA PHE A 552 53.55 -7.35 -18.93
C PHE A 552 53.45 -8.86 -18.61
N GLU A 553 53.71 -9.24 -17.38
CA GLU A 553 53.67 -10.63 -16.91
C GLU A 553 52.27 -11.25 -17.06
N GLN A 554 51.20 -10.47 -16.84
CA GLN A 554 49.83 -10.93 -17.07
C GLN A 554 49.59 -11.18 -18.58
N ALA A 555 50.06 -10.30 -19.43
CA ALA A 555 49.91 -10.44 -20.89
C ALA A 555 50.62 -11.70 -21.42
N GLU A 556 51.82 -12.00 -20.95
CA GLU A 556 52.55 -13.22 -21.33
C GLU A 556 51.85 -14.50 -20.84
N LEU A 557 51.39 -14.52 -19.57
CA LEU A 557 50.62 -15.66 -19.02
C LEU A 557 49.34 -15.91 -19.84
N LEU A 558 48.58 -14.83 -20.17
CA LEU A 558 47.37 -14.96 -20.96
C LEU A 558 47.63 -15.48 -22.38
N LYS A 559 48.80 -15.11 -22.97
CA LYS A 559 49.26 -15.66 -24.25
C LYS A 559 49.58 -17.15 -24.15
N ASP A 560 50.26 -17.58 -23.06
CA ASP A 560 50.63 -18.98 -22.86
C ASP A 560 49.43 -19.90 -22.66
N ILE A 561 48.32 -19.37 -22.07
CA ILE A 561 47.06 -20.12 -21.90
C ILE A 561 46.10 -19.93 -23.09
N ASP A 562 46.60 -19.38 -24.21
CA ASP A 562 45.88 -19.22 -25.50
C ASP A 562 44.60 -18.36 -25.39
N CYS A 563 44.63 -17.23 -24.59
CA CYS A 563 43.60 -16.21 -24.62
C CYS A 563 43.55 -15.53 -25.99
N ASP A 564 42.38 -15.21 -26.52
CA ASP A 564 42.24 -14.65 -27.87
C ASP A 564 42.51 -13.13 -27.92
N ARG A 565 41.99 -12.39 -26.92
CA ARG A 565 42.06 -10.93 -26.85
C ARG A 565 42.45 -10.48 -25.45
N MET A 566 43.09 -9.31 -25.37
CA MET A 566 43.45 -8.66 -24.12
C MET A 566 43.04 -7.20 -24.17
N GLN A 567 42.62 -6.69 -23.03
CA GLN A 567 42.27 -5.28 -22.83
C GLN A 567 42.72 -4.83 -21.43
N GLY A 568 43.32 -3.64 -21.33
CA GLY A 568 43.75 -3.13 -20.03
C GLY A 568 44.72 -1.95 -20.15
N TYR A 569 45.08 -1.41 -18.97
CA TYR A 569 45.95 -0.22 -18.89
C TYR A 569 47.40 -0.48 -19.28
N PHE A 570 47.77 -1.73 -19.38
CA PHE A 570 49.07 -2.10 -19.95
C PHE A 570 49.19 -1.66 -21.44
N PHE A 571 48.12 -1.74 -22.21
CA PHE A 571 48.11 -1.34 -23.61
C PHE A 571 47.74 0.13 -23.79
N ALA A 572 46.58 0.52 -23.28
CA ALA A 572 46.13 1.91 -23.27
C ALA A 572 45.01 2.11 -22.24
N ARG A 573 44.90 3.30 -21.69
CA ARG A 573 43.73 3.75 -20.94
C ARG A 573 42.59 4.13 -21.88
N PRO A 574 41.31 4.04 -21.44
CA PRO A 574 40.22 4.68 -22.20
C PRO A 574 40.51 6.17 -22.37
N ASP A 575 40.45 6.67 -23.57
CA ASP A 575 40.78 8.07 -23.85
C ASP A 575 39.90 8.63 -25.00
N ALA A 576 39.95 9.94 -25.19
CA ALA A 576 39.22 10.65 -26.23
C ALA A 576 39.67 10.22 -27.64
N PRO A 577 38.80 10.39 -28.68
CA PRO A 577 39.08 9.96 -30.05
C PRO A 577 40.43 10.40 -30.58
N GLU A 578 40.85 11.62 -30.30
CA GLU A 578 42.08 12.21 -30.83
C GLU A 578 43.36 11.53 -30.29
N VAL A 579 43.28 10.96 -29.10
CA VAL A 579 44.40 10.19 -28.51
C VAL A 579 44.47 8.81 -29.15
N ILE A 580 43.34 8.18 -29.36
CA ILE A 580 43.24 6.88 -30.01
C ILE A 580 43.66 6.94 -31.49
N GLU A 581 43.34 8.03 -32.19
CA GLU A 581 43.77 8.27 -33.56
C GLU A 581 45.28 8.25 -33.69
N ARG A 582 46.00 8.91 -32.78
CA ARG A 582 47.47 8.86 -32.75
C ARG A 582 48.01 7.45 -32.55
N LEU A 583 47.37 6.69 -31.66
CA LEU A 583 47.76 5.30 -31.40
C LEU A 583 47.57 4.42 -32.65
N LEU A 584 46.49 4.65 -33.41
CA LEU A 584 46.25 3.97 -34.70
C LEU A 584 47.27 4.39 -35.75
N GLU A 585 47.65 5.66 -35.86
CA GLU A 585 48.66 6.18 -36.77
C GLU A 585 50.03 5.55 -36.47
N ASP A 586 50.43 5.50 -35.22
CA ASP A 586 51.69 4.88 -34.77
C ASP A 586 51.72 3.39 -35.13
N GLN A 587 50.63 2.66 -34.94
CA GLN A 587 50.55 1.24 -35.29
C GLN A 587 50.67 1.02 -36.81
N GLN A 588 50.05 1.88 -37.66
CA GLN A 588 50.18 1.79 -39.11
C GLN A 588 51.58 2.07 -39.60
N GLN A 589 52.28 3.01 -38.97
CA GLN A 589 53.68 3.32 -39.34
C GLN A 589 54.63 2.15 -39.02
N HIS A 590 54.43 1.47 -37.89
CA HIS A 590 55.21 0.28 -37.55
C HIS A 590 54.92 -0.90 -38.49
N ALA A 591 53.65 -1.14 -38.85
CA ALA A 591 53.25 -2.19 -39.78
C ALA A 591 53.77 -1.98 -41.23
N GLN A 592 54.19 -0.75 -41.63
CA GLN A 592 54.79 -0.45 -42.93
C GLN A 592 56.31 -0.60 -42.93
N GLN A 593 56.93 -0.72 -41.74
CA GLN A 593 58.41 -0.83 -41.61
C GLN A 593 58.88 -2.28 -41.47
N ASP A 594 57.97 -3.21 -41.12
CA ASP A 594 58.20 -4.67 -41.10
C ASP A 594 57.77 -5.29 -42.46
#